data_ccf61918b0992b3d7cd461f595b37cba
#
_entry.id   ccf61918b0992b3d7cd461f595b37cba
#
_cell.length_a   1.000
_cell.length_b   1.000
_cell.length_c   1.000
_cell.angle_alpha   90.00
_cell.angle_beta   90.00
_cell.angle_gamma   90.00
#
_symmetry.space_group_name_H-M   'P 1'
#
loop_
_entity.id
_entity.type
_entity.pdbx_description
1 polymer ?
#
loop_
_entity_poly.entity_id
_entity_poly.type
_entity_poly.pdbx_seq_one_letter_code
_entity_poly.pdbx_strand_id
1 'polypeptide(L)'
;NSLLCSKDGLMWLGMLGGGVCTVNTNKFRFNYDSLEALREHCPTSSVRSVYQEDNGNLWMGIMGFGLVFYDMEQHTIVPYRSHPVLKNMGYTSTVNDIIYRKRTNELCFATWDDGVWFYNVKAGKAHVVNTVTNPELSDICIYSLLEDSKGNLWLGTRSGVFILDTEQRLHSLNELVTLTNQALPQISIFKMAEDQDGFIGIATSNEGVRRIDT
;
A
#
# COMPACT_ATOMS: atom_id res chain seq x y z
N ASN A 1 -7.74 7.57 3.00
CA ASN A 1 -8.81 7.45 2.02
C ASN A 1 -8.33 6.56 0.88
N SER A 2 -8.94 5.41 0.69
CA SER A 2 -8.58 4.45 -0.34
C SER A 2 -9.82 4.02 -1.11
N LEU A 3 -9.63 3.63 -2.36
CA LEU A 3 -10.67 3.12 -3.24
C LEU A 3 -10.17 1.83 -3.89
N LEU A 4 -10.98 0.80 -3.84
CA LEU A 4 -10.73 -0.48 -4.49
C LEU A 4 -11.96 -0.90 -5.28
N CYS A 5 -11.80 -1.25 -6.55
CA CYS A 5 -12.84 -1.89 -7.35
C CYS A 5 -12.57 -3.39 -7.41
N SER A 6 -13.52 -4.18 -6.91
CA SER A 6 -13.45 -5.64 -6.99
C SER A 6 -13.94 -6.16 -8.34
N LYS A 7 -13.58 -7.41 -8.67
CA LYS A 7 -13.92 -8.03 -9.96
C LYS A 7 -15.43 -8.23 -10.16
N ASP A 8 -16.20 -8.29 -9.07
CA ASP A 8 -17.67 -8.44 -9.06
C ASP A 8 -18.43 -7.10 -9.16
N GLY A 9 -17.71 -5.98 -9.34
CA GLY A 9 -18.30 -4.64 -9.49
C GLY A 9 -18.63 -3.96 -8.17
N LEU A 10 -18.14 -4.47 -7.04
CA LEU A 10 -18.18 -3.74 -5.78
C LEU A 10 -17.01 -2.76 -5.70
N MET A 11 -17.32 -1.56 -5.26
CA MET A 11 -16.32 -0.53 -4.95
C MET A 11 -16.19 -0.39 -3.43
N TRP A 12 -15.00 -0.59 -2.92
CA TRP A 12 -14.68 -0.44 -1.51
C TRP A 12 -14.05 0.93 -1.26
N LEU A 13 -14.60 1.66 -0.30
CA LEU A 13 -14.16 3.01 0.07
C LEU A 13 -13.66 3.01 1.51
N GLY A 14 -12.38 3.25 1.72
CA GLY A 14 -11.81 3.52 3.03
C GLY A 14 -12.04 4.98 3.43
N MET A 15 -12.67 5.23 4.57
CA MET A 15 -13.08 6.55 5.02
C MET A 15 -12.30 7.01 6.26
N LEU A 16 -12.07 8.32 6.36
CA LEU A 16 -11.47 8.94 7.54
C LEU A 16 -12.47 8.91 8.71
N GLY A 17 -12.14 8.13 9.74
CA GLY A 17 -13.00 8.01 10.95
C GLY A 17 -14.30 7.23 10.76
N GLY A 18 -14.54 6.66 9.57
CA GLY A 18 -15.80 6.03 9.21
C GLY A 18 -15.72 4.53 8.84
N GLY A 19 -14.54 3.91 8.91
CA GLY A 19 -14.36 2.50 8.52
C GLY A 19 -14.34 2.30 7.01
N VAL A 20 -14.97 1.23 6.53
CA VAL A 20 -15.06 0.88 5.10
C VAL A 20 -16.50 0.93 4.64
N CYS A 21 -16.72 1.49 3.44
CA CYS A 21 -18.02 1.51 2.78
C CYS A 21 -17.93 0.72 1.47
N THR A 22 -18.99 0.01 1.11
CA THR A 22 -19.09 -0.62 -0.21
C THR A 22 -20.14 0.08 -1.05
N VAL A 23 -19.83 0.24 -2.34
CA VAL A 23 -20.76 0.75 -3.35
C VAL A 23 -20.95 -0.33 -4.40
N ASN A 24 -22.19 -0.77 -4.58
CA ASN A 24 -22.52 -1.63 -5.72
C ASN A 24 -22.86 -0.74 -6.91
N THR A 25 -21.94 -0.65 -7.89
CA THR A 25 -22.12 0.19 -9.08
C THR A 25 -23.30 -0.24 -9.96
N ASN A 26 -23.73 -1.51 -9.87
CA ASN A 26 -24.87 -2.03 -10.62
C ASN A 26 -26.22 -1.69 -9.99
N LYS A 27 -26.25 -1.29 -8.72
CA LYS A 27 -27.50 -1.03 -7.96
C LYS A 27 -27.56 0.36 -7.33
N PHE A 28 -26.52 1.20 -7.47
CA PHE A 28 -26.42 2.53 -6.83
C PHE A 28 -26.77 2.53 -5.34
N ARG A 29 -26.48 1.44 -4.63
CA ARG A 29 -26.71 1.34 -3.18
C ARG A 29 -25.38 1.42 -2.46
N PHE A 30 -25.24 2.41 -1.60
CA PHE A 30 -24.18 2.48 -0.61
C PHE A 30 -24.53 1.53 0.53
N ASN A 31 -23.81 0.46 0.69
CA ASN A 31 -23.85 -0.33 1.91
C ASN A 31 -22.74 0.16 2.83
N TYR A 32 -23.12 0.76 3.93
CA TYR A 32 -22.20 1.08 5.00
C TYR A 32 -22.03 -0.18 5.85
N ASP A 33 -20.92 -0.87 5.64
CA ASP A 33 -20.51 -1.93 6.55
C ASP A 33 -19.69 -1.28 7.65
N SER A 34 -20.30 -1.16 8.83
CA SER A 34 -19.61 -0.59 9.99
C SER A 34 -18.48 -1.48 10.49
N LEU A 35 -18.39 -2.74 9.98
CA LEU A 35 -17.49 -3.78 10.49
C LEU A 35 -17.45 -3.68 12.03
N GLU A 36 -18.52 -4.08 12.71
CA GLU A 36 -18.60 -3.98 14.18
C GLU A 36 -17.36 -4.54 14.84
N ALA A 37 -16.84 -5.65 14.30
CA ALA A 37 -15.56 -6.22 14.71
C ALA A 37 -14.37 -5.22 14.56
N LEU A 38 -14.38 -4.35 13.56
CA LEU A 38 -13.34 -3.32 13.43
C LEU A 38 -13.48 -2.25 14.51
N ARG A 39 -14.71 -1.85 14.85
CA ARG A 39 -14.98 -0.88 15.92
C ARG A 39 -14.57 -1.37 17.31
N GLU A 40 -14.75 -2.64 17.57
CA GLU A 40 -14.32 -3.24 18.86
C GLU A 40 -12.80 -3.23 19.02
N HIS A 41 -12.05 -3.44 17.93
CA HIS A 41 -10.59 -3.51 17.95
C HIS A 41 -9.92 -2.17 17.65
N CYS A 42 -10.56 -1.32 16.83
CA CYS A 42 -9.99 -0.09 16.29
C CYS A 42 -11.01 1.07 16.32
N PRO A 43 -11.49 1.52 17.48
CA PRO A 43 -12.70 2.37 17.58
C PRO A 43 -12.57 3.77 16.98
N THR A 44 -11.35 4.28 16.74
CA THR A 44 -11.11 5.63 16.22
C THR A 44 -10.28 5.67 14.95
N SER A 45 -10.12 4.54 14.28
CA SER A 45 -9.09 4.39 13.25
C SER A 45 -9.62 4.69 11.86
N SER A 46 -8.78 5.33 11.04
CA SER A 46 -9.04 5.57 9.63
C SER A 46 -8.46 4.45 8.78
N VAL A 47 -9.25 3.89 7.88
CA VAL A 47 -8.77 2.95 6.87
C VAL A 47 -8.03 3.74 5.79
N ARG A 48 -6.74 3.43 5.61
CA ARG A 48 -5.85 4.07 4.64
C ARG A 48 -5.81 3.33 3.32
N SER A 49 -5.82 2.00 3.40
CA SER A 49 -5.71 1.11 2.24
C SER A 49 -6.56 -0.13 2.42
N VAL A 50 -7.02 -0.69 1.32
CA VAL A 50 -7.78 -1.95 1.28
C VAL A 50 -7.27 -2.77 0.10
N TYR A 51 -7.04 -4.05 0.31
CA TYR A 51 -6.80 -5.03 -0.74
C TYR A 51 -7.71 -6.23 -0.52
N GLN A 52 -8.38 -6.70 -1.59
CA GLN A 52 -9.24 -7.87 -1.55
C GLN A 52 -8.56 -9.06 -2.23
N GLU A 53 -8.49 -10.19 -1.53
CA GLU A 53 -8.07 -11.46 -2.09
C GLU A 53 -9.14 -12.06 -3.01
N ASP A 54 -8.75 -13.03 -3.85
CA ASP A 54 -9.67 -13.71 -4.77
C ASP A 54 -10.80 -14.48 -4.03
N ASN A 55 -10.57 -14.91 -2.79
CA ASN A 55 -11.55 -15.55 -1.91
C ASN A 55 -12.51 -14.56 -1.22
N GLY A 56 -12.33 -13.26 -1.44
CA GLY A 56 -13.15 -12.19 -0.86
C GLY A 56 -12.60 -11.59 0.42
N ASN A 57 -11.63 -12.22 1.08
CA ASN A 57 -11.01 -11.70 2.30
C ASN A 57 -10.34 -10.35 2.08
N LEU A 58 -10.24 -9.53 3.12
CA LEU A 58 -9.69 -8.19 3.03
C LEU A 58 -8.44 -8.02 3.87
N TRP A 59 -7.44 -7.36 3.29
CA TRP A 59 -6.34 -6.75 4.01
C TRP A 59 -6.59 -5.25 4.12
N MET A 60 -6.50 -4.71 5.32
CA MET A 60 -6.78 -3.31 5.59
C MET A 60 -5.61 -2.66 6.32
N GLY A 61 -5.15 -1.55 5.77
CA GLY A 61 -4.20 -0.67 6.43
C GLY A 61 -4.93 0.35 7.30
N ILE A 62 -4.67 0.35 8.60
CA ILE A 62 -5.37 1.15 9.59
C ILE A 62 -4.40 2.16 10.22
N MET A 63 -4.75 3.44 10.20
CA MET A 63 -3.98 4.48 10.87
C MET A 63 -4.01 4.29 12.39
N GLY A 64 -2.83 4.28 13.01
CA GLY A 64 -2.67 4.08 14.46
C GLY A 64 -2.80 2.64 14.94
N PHE A 65 -3.09 1.68 14.03
CA PHE A 65 -3.28 0.27 14.39
C PHE A 65 -2.43 -0.71 13.55
N GLY A 66 -2.01 -0.28 12.36
CA GLY A 66 -1.19 -1.08 11.45
C GLY A 66 -2.02 -1.87 10.45
N LEU A 67 -1.73 -3.16 10.30
CA LEU A 67 -2.35 -4.05 9.31
C LEU A 67 -3.38 -4.98 9.97
N VAL A 68 -4.50 -5.18 9.30
CA VAL A 68 -5.59 -6.04 9.73
C VAL A 68 -6.01 -6.94 8.58
N PHE A 69 -6.16 -8.23 8.87
CA PHE A 69 -6.82 -9.19 7.98
C PHE A 69 -8.27 -9.38 8.42
N TYR A 70 -9.20 -9.34 7.49
CA TYR A 70 -10.62 -9.61 7.72
C TYR A 70 -11.06 -10.83 6.93
N ASP A 71 -11.49 -11.86 7.64
CA ASP A 71 -12.09 -13.06 7.07
C ASP A 71 -13.57 -12.78 6.78
N MET A 72 -13.93 -12.77 5.49
CA MET A 72 -15.29 -12.44 5.04
C MET A 72 -16.29 -13.56 5.34
N GLU A 73 -15.85 -14.81 5.41
CA GLU A 73 -16.72 -15.95 5.68
C GLU A 73 -17.02 -16.06 7.20
N GLN A 74 -16.00 -15.90 8.01
CA GLN A 74 -16.12 -16.02 9.46
C GLN A 74 -16.51 -14.70 10.15
N HIS A 75 -16.50 -13.57 9.42
CA HIS A 75 -16.71 -12.23 9.94
C HIS A 75 -15.76 -11.88 11.11
N THR A 76 -14.50 -12.36 11.02
CA THR A 76 -13.50 -12.18 12.08
C THR A 76 -12.36 -11.29 11.61
N ILE A 77 -11.81 -10.54 12.58
CA ILE A 77 -10.64 -9.68 12.37
C ILE A 77 -9.41 -10.32 13.02
N VAL A 78 -8.32 -10.37 12.26
CA VAL A 78 -7.01 -10.81 12.73
C VAL A 78 -6.02 -9.64 12.58
N PRO A 79 -5.66 -8.97 13.68
CA PRO A 79 -4.56 -7.99 13.65
C PRO A 79 -3.25 -8.67 13.25
N TYR A 80 -2.36 -7.96 12.54
CA TYR A 80 -1.07 -8.52 12.09
C TYR A 80 -0.26 -9.11 13.25
N ARG A 81 -0.37 -8.54 14.45
CA ARG A 81 0.31 -9.03 15.65
C ARG A 81 -0.12 -10.42 16.10
N SER A 82 -1.32 -10.86 15.71
CA SER A 82 -1.85 -12.19 15.96
C SER A 82 -1.67 -13.14 14.77
N HIS A 83 -1.26 -12.60 13.60
CA HIS A 83 -1.06 -13.39 12.40
C HIS A 83 0.21 -14.26 12.52
N PRO A 84 0.19 -15.56 12.17
CA PRO A 84 1.29 -16.50 12.41
C PRO A 84 2.66 -16.03 11.87
N VAL A 85 2.67 -15.37 10.73
CA VAL A 85 3.89 -14.88 10.06
C VAL A 85 4.13 -13.41 10.36
N LEU A 86 3.11 -12.57 10.20
CA LEU A 86 3.24 -11.11 10.26
C LEU A 86 3.42 -10.57 11.68
N LYS A 87 3.17 -11.39 12.72
CA LYS A 87 3.46 -11.01 14.13
C LYS A 87 4.92 -10.63 14.39
N ASN A 88 5.83 -11.05 13.49
CA ASN A 88 7.25 -10.71 13.55
C ASN A 88 7.58 -9.40 12.79
N MET A 89 6.60 -8.77 12.15
CA MET A 89 6.76 -7.41 11.67
C MET A 89 7.14 -6.52 12.85
N GLY A 90 8.07 -5.60 12.62
CA GLY A 90 8.39 -4.53 13.57
C GLY A 90 7.12 -3.76 13.98
N TYR A 91 7.26 -2.91 14.96
CA TYR A 91 6.14 -2.03 15.31
C TYR A 91 5.79 -1.17 14.10
N THR A 92 4.59 -1.30 13.60
CA THR A 92 4.05 -0.37 12.61
C THR A 92 2.75 0.23 13.12
N SER A 93 2.71 1.57 13.17
CA SER A 93 1.54 2.31 13.61
C SER A 93 0.52 2.47 12.50
N THR A 94 0.94 2.45 11.25
CA THR A 94 0.07 2.73 10.10
C THR A 94 0.56 2.01 8.85
N VAL A 95 -0.37 1.36 8.14
CA VAL A 95 -0.14 0.88 6.79
C VAL A 95 -0.88 1.80 5.81
N ASN A 96 -0.11 2.48 4.96
CA ASN A 96 -0.62 3.52 4.06
C ASN A 96 -1.13 2.97 2.73
N ASP A 97 -0.49 1.93 2.20
CA ASP A 97 -0.86 1.32 0.92
C ASP A 97 -0.63 -0.19 0.95
N ILE A 98 -1.42 -0.92 0.17
CA ILE A 98 -1.33 -2.38 0.03
C ILE A 98 -1.49 -2.72 -1.44
N ILE A 99 -0.52 -3.47 -1.99
CA ILE A 99 -0.60 -4.02 -3.34
C ILE A 99 -0.25 -5.51 -3.35
N TYR A 100 -0.76 -6.23 -4.34
CA TYR A 100 -0.37 -7.61 -4.59
C TYR A 100 0.44 -7.71 -5.88
N ARG A 101 1.66 -8.20 -5.76
CA ARG A 101 2.56 -8.47 -6.87
C ARG A 101 2.32 -9.88 -7.39
N LYS A 102 1.62 -9.99 -8.51
CA LYS A 102 1.27 -11.30 -9.11
C LYS A 102 2.49 -12.13 -9.48
N ARG A 103 3.56 -11.46 -9.93
CA ARG A 103 4.79 -12.12 -10.40
C ARG A 103 5.50 -12.87 -9.28
N THR A 104 5.54 -12.32 -8.08
CA THR A 104 6.24 -12.89 -6.91
C THR A 104 5.30 -13.57 -5.92
N ASN A 105 3.98 -13.47 -6.11
CA ASN A 105 2.93 -13.87 -5.17
C ASN A 105 3.09 -13.21 -3.78
N GLU A 106 3.40 -11.92 -3.78
CA GLU A 106 3.64 -11.16 -2.55
C GLU A 106 2.61 -10.06 -2.37
N LEU A 107 2.08 -9.97 -1.16
CA LEU A 107 1.45 -8.76 -0.66
C LEU A 107 2.55 -7.83 -0.16
N CYS A 108 2.49 -6.56 -0.59
CA CYS A 108 3.41 -5.51 -0.17
C CYS A 108 2.65 -4.50 0.65
N PHE A 109 3.21 -4.15 1.82
CA PHE A 109 2.60 -3.22 2.77
C PHE A 109 3.51 -2.00 2.95
N ALA A 110 3.05 -0.83 2.50
CA ALA A 110 3.72 0.45 2.75
C ALA A 110 3.44 0.90 4.18
N THR A 111 4.47 1.04 5.00
CA THR A 111 4.31 1.44 6.39
C THR A 111 4.76 2.89 6.63
N TRP A 112 4.25 3.49 7.70
CA TRP A 112 4.66 4.83 8.12
C TRP A 112 6.05 4.86 8.74
N ASP A 113 6.44 3.80 9.44
CA ASP A 113 7.56 3.80 10.38
C ASP A 113 8.52 2.61 10.25
N ASP A 114 8.35 1.72 9.22
CA ASP A 114 9.21 0.55 9.03
C ASP A 114 9.41 0.14 7.55
N GLY A 115 9.32 1.08 6.62
CA GLY A 115 9.56 0.82 5.19
C GLY A 115 8.47 0.00 4.52
N VAL A 116 8.86 -0.98 3.68
CA VAL A 116 7.95 -1.86 2.96
C VAL A 116 8.11 -3.29 3.44
N TRP A 117 7.02 -3.90 3.88
CA TRP A 117 6.93 -5.31 4.18
C TRP A 117 6.39 -6.11 3.01
N PHE A 118 6.99 -7.25 2.77
CA PHE A 118 6.62 -8.23 1.75
C PHE A 118 6.16 -9.51 2.44
N TYR A 119 5.00 -10.00 2.06
CA TYR A 119 4.46 -11.26 2.55
C TYR A 119 4.15 -12.19 1.38
N ASN A 120 4.95 -13.24 1.20
CA ASN A 120 4.66 -14.28 0.23
C ASN A 120 3.61 -15.23 0.80
N VAL A 121 2.38 -15.10 0.31
CA VAL A 121 1.20 -15.84 0.82
C VAL A 121 1.39 -17.35 0.67
N LYS A 122 1.95 -17.81 -0.45
CA LYS A 122 2.16 -19.26 -0.70
C LYS A 122 3.27 -19.86 0.14
N ALA A 123 4.38 -19.14 0.29
CA ALA A 123 5.53 -19.60 1.05
C ALA A 123 5.37 -19.43 2.57
N GLY A 124 4.40 -18.61 3.01
CA GLY A 124 4.23 -18.26 4.42
C GLY A 124 5.46 -17.54 4.99
N LYS A 125 6.12 -16.70 4.19
CA LYS A 125 7.33 -15.98 4.59
C LYS A 125 7.16 -14.48 4.39
N ALA A 126 7.76 -13.70 5.30
CA ALA A 126 7.79 -12.26 5.20
C ALA A 126 9.21 -11.72 5.32
N HIS A 127 9.48 -10.59 4.66
CA HIS A 127 10.71 -9.83 4.78
C HIS A 127 10.42 -8.34 4.66
N VAL A 128 11.40 -7.49 4.98
CA VAL A 128 11.25 -6.04 4.96
C VAL A 128 12.37 -5.39 4.16
N VAL A 129 12.03 -4.31 3.46
CA VAL A 129 12.96 -3.34 2.87
C VAL A 129 12.79 -2.04 3.66
N ASN A 130 13.79 -1.72 4.46
CA ASN A 130 13.86 -0.51 5.29
C ASN A 130 15.32 -0.01 5.36
N THR A 131 15.57 1.03 6.14
CA THR A 131 16.91 1.64 6.25
C THR A 131 17.96 0.73 6.90
N VAL A 132 17.55 -0.33 7.58
CA VAL A 132 18.45 -1.33 8.18
C VAL A 132 18.84 -2.40 7.16
N THR A 133 17.87 -2.92 6.41
CA THR A 133 18.11 -3.95 5.39
C THR A 133 18.64 -3.37 4.08
N ASN A 134 18.27 -2.12 3.77
CA ASN A 134 18.64 -1.40 2.56
C ASN A 134 19.03 0.04 2.93
N PRO A 135 20.30 0.30 3.30
CA PRO A 135 20.74 1.64 3.73
C PRO A 135 20.56 2.75 2.67
N GLU A 136 20.42 2.37 1.40
CA GLU A 136 20.12 3.28 0.29
C GLU A 136 18.73 3.92 0.43
N LEU A 137 17.80 3.26 1.12
CA LEU A 137 16.50 3.80 1.45
C LEU A 137 16.65 4.89 2.52
N SER A 138 16.62 6.14 2.13
CA SER A 138 16.85 7.27 3.04
C SER A 138 15.62 7.62 3.91
N ASP A 139 14.45 7.01 3.65
CA ASP A 139 13.22 7.29 4.37
C ASP A 139 12.38 6.01 4.54
N ILE A 140 12.00 5.73 5.79
CA ILE A 140 11.17 4.56 6.13
C ILE A 140 9.67 4.84 6.04
N CYS A 141 9.28 6.10 5.86
CA CYS A 141 7.87 6.49 5.73
C CYS A 141 7.43 6.34 4.28
N ILE A 142 6.76 5.24 3.97
CA ILE A 142 6.25 4.95 2.64
C ILE A 142 4.76 5.28 2.57
N TYR A 143 4.36 6.13 1.63
CA TYR A 143 2.97 6.52 1.44
C TYR A 143 2.25 5.70 0.38
N SER A 144 2.96 5.30 -0.68
CA SER A 144 2.33 4.61 -1.81
C SER A 144 3.27 3.60 -2.46
N LEU A 145 2.69 2.59 -3.05
CA LEU A 145 3.34 1.55 -3.83
C LEU A 145 2.74 1.50 -5.24
N LEU A 146 3.59 1.20 -6.22
CA LEU A 146 3.17 0.91 -7.60
C LEU A 146 4.10 -0.17 -8.17
N GLU A 147 3.56 -1.28 -8.66
CA GLU A 147 4.31 -2.19 -9.53
C GLU A 147 4.08 -1.75 -10.98
N ASP A 148 5.16 -1.36 -11.68
CA ASP A 148 5.09 -0.96 -13.07
C ASP A 148 4.95 -2.18 -14.01
N SER A 149 4.66 -1.93 -15.27
CA SER A 149 4.50 -2.97 -16.31
C SER A 149 5.79 -3.77 -16.57
N LYS A 150 6.95 -3.22 -16.18
CA LYS A 150 8.26 -3.89 -16.26
C LYS A 150 8.54 -4.77 -15.05
N GLY A 151 7.72 -4.66 -13.98
CA GLY A 151 7.82 -5.42 -12.73
C GLY A 151 8.69 -4.78 -11.66
N ASN A 152 9.08 -3.52 -11.83
CA ASN A 152 9.75 -2.76 -10.78
C ASN A 152 8.72 -2.28 -9.76
N LEU A 153 9.12 -2.22 -8.49
CA LEU A 153 8.29 -1.67 -7.41
C LEU A 153 8.72 -0.24 -7.09
N TRP A 154 7.83 0.69 -7.34
CA TRP A 154 8.00 2.10 -7.03
C TRP A 154 7.52 2.40 -5.62
N LEU A 155 8.35 3.06 -4.83
CA LEU A 155 8.11 3.42 -3.44
C LEU A 155 7.99 4.94 -3.35
N GLY A 156 6.78 5.42 -3.14
CA GLY A 156 6.52 6.84 -2.87
C GLY A 156 6.72 7.12 -1.38
N THR A 157 7.75 7.88 -1.04
CA THR A 157 8.12 8.17 0.34
C THR A 157 7.77 9.60 0.75
N ARG A 158 8.05 9.95 1.99
CA ARG A 158 7.95 11.32 2.48
C ARG A 158 8.98 12.25 1.83
N SER A 159 10.11 11.71 1.35
CA SER A 159 11.25 12.48 0.84
C SER A 159 11.58 12.24 -0.63
N GLY A 160 10.72 11.56 -1.39
CA GLY A 160 10.92 11.30 -2.82
C GLY A 160 10.48 9.91 -3.25
N VAL A 161 11.04 9.43 -4.36
CA VAL A 161 10.71 8.13 -4.95
C VAL A 161 11.95 7.23 -4.97
N PHE A 162 11.74 5.98 -4.55
CA PHE A 162 12.69 4.90 -4.72
C PHE A 162 12.09 3.81 -5.60
N ILE A 163 12.95 3.06 -6.29
CA ILE A 163 12.56 1.99 -7.20
C ILE A 163 13.33 0.72 -6.81
N LEU A 164 12.61 -0.32 -6.42
CA LEU A 164 13.16 -1.65 -6.25
C LEU A 164 13.00 -2.40 -7.58
N ASP A 165 14.12 -2.65 -8.26
CA ASP A 165 14.12 -3.31 -9.56
C ASP A 165 13.84 -4.82 -9.46
N THR A 166 13.72 -5.47 -10.60
CA THR A 166 13.44 -6.92 -10.68
C THR A 166 14.57 -7.79 -10.15
N GLU A 167 15.78 -7.24 -9.99
CA GLU A 167 16.94 -7.90 -9.38
C GLU A 167 17.09 -7.58 -7.88
N GLN A 168 16.05 -6.94 -7.29
CA GLN A 168 15.99 -6.54 -5.88
C GLN A 168 17.05 -5.49 -5.50
N ARG A 169 17.50 -4.65 -6.44
CA ARG A 169 18.37 -3.51 -6.18
C ARG A 169 17.51 -2.27 -6.00
N LEU A 170 17.79 -1.48 -4.98
CA LEU A 170 17.10 -0.25 -4.68
C LEU A 170 17.82 0.94 -5.31
N HIS A 171 17.08 1.80 -6.00
CA HIS A 171 17.57 3.00 -6.66
C HIS A 171 16.76 4.21 -6.19
N SER A 172 17.42 5.32 -5.95
CA SER A 172 16.72 6.61 -5.85
C SER A 172 16.35 7.10 -7.25
N LEU A 173 15.11 7.56 -7.45
CA LEU A 173 14.71 8.14 -8.72
C LEU A 173 15.60 9.32 -9.11
N ASN A 174 16.02 10.14 -8.14
CA ASN A 174 16.91 11.27 -8.38
C ASN A 174 18.28 10.87 -8.94
N GLU A 175 18.79 9.69 -8.59
CA GLU A 175 20.03 9.16 -9.17
C GLU A 175 19.84 8.77 -10.64
N LEU A 176 18.67 8.22 -10.99
CA LEU A 176 18.35 7.81 -12.35
C LEU A 176 18.05 9.01 -13.27
N VAL A 177 17.49 10.11 -12.72
CA VAL A 177 17.06 11.30 -13.47
C VAL A 177 18.12 12.40 -13.52
N THR A 178 19.23 12.30 -12.78
CA THR A 178 20.35 13.28 -12.78
C THR A 178 20.92 13.54 -14.18
N LEU A 179 20.74 12.59 -15.10
CA LEU A 179 21.14 12.74 -16.50
C LEU A 179 20.25 13.70 -17.32
N THR A 180 19.05 14.07 -16.80
CA THR A 180 18.06 14.85 -17.55
C THR A 180 17.77 16.23 -16.97
N ASN A 181 18.46 16.69 -15.94
CA ASN A 181 18.21 17.96 -15.21
C ASN A 181 16.78 18.09 -14.62
N GLN A 182 16.07 17.00 -14.40
CA GLN A 182 14.69 16.98 -13.88
C GLN A 182 14.60 16.31 -12.50
N ALA A 183 15.59 16.53 -11.62
CA ALA A 183 15.55 15.99 -10.28
C ALA A 183 14.23 16.38 -9.57
N LEU A 184 13.60 15.42 -8.92
CA LEU A 184 12.48 15.71 -8.03
C LEU A 184 13.04 16.33 -6.74
N PRO A 185 12.46 17.45 -6.27
CA PRO A 185 12.81 17.95 -4.94
C PRO A 185 12.48 16.91 -3.86
N GLN A 186 13.03 17.07 -2.68
CA GLN A 186 12.63 16.28 -1.52
C GLN A 186 11.19 16.63 -1.14
N ILE A 187 10.25 15.81 -1.59
CA ILE A 187 8.82 16.07 -1.49
C ILE A 187 8.06 14.77 -1.23
N SER A 188 6.99 14.86 -0.45
CA SER A 188 6.15 13.69 -0.15
C SER A 188 5.36 13.24 -1.38
N ILE A 189 5.39 11.95 -1.65
CA ILE A 189 4.76 11.28 -2.79
C ILE A 189 3.53 10.50 -2.29
N PHE A 190 2.36 11.03 -2.55
CA PHE A 190 1.12 10.47 -1.99
C PHE A 190 0.51 9.35 -2.81
N LYS A 191 0.66 9.38 -4.14
CA LYS A 191 0.18 8.31 -5.02
C LYS A 191 0.94 8.32 -6.34
N MET A 192 1.03 7.13 -6.92
CA MET A 192 1.63 6.92 -8.24
C MET A 192 0.70 6.04 -9.08
N ALA A 193 0.74 6.23 -10.39
CA ALA A 193 0.01 5.40 -11.34
C ALA A 193 0.78 5.33 -12.66
N GLU A 194 0.80 4.17 -13.29
CA GLU A 194 1.29 4.00 -14.65
C GLU A 194 0.13 4.22 -15.65
N ASP A 195 0.38 5.01 -16.69
CA ASP A 195 -0.60 5.21 -17.76
C ASP A 195 -0.45 4.13 -18.86
N GLN A 196 -1.34 4.17 -19.86
CA GLN A 196 -1.37 3.19 -20.95
C GLN A 196 -0.12 3.21 -21.84
N ASP A 197 0.61 4.33 -21.84
CA ASP A 197 1.83 4.53 -22.61
C ASP A 197 3.10 4.16 -21.82
N GLY A 198 2.96 3.74 -20.56
CA GLY A 198 4.06 3.33 -19.67
C GLY A 198 4.70 4.48 -18.89
N PHE A 199 4.12 5.68 -18.91
CA PHE A 199 4.60 6.79 -18.09
C PHE A 199 4.09 6.67 -16.65
N ILE A 200 4.92 7.07 -15.71
CA ILE A 200 4.53 7.10 -14.29
C ILE A 200 4.08 8.51 -13.90
N GLY A 201 2.81 8.65 -13.57
CA GLY A 201 2.25 9.84 -12.93
C GLY A 201 2.51 9.81 -11.43
N ILE A 202 3.07 10.90 -10.88
CA ILE A 202 3.44 11.02 -9.47
C ILE A 202 2.68 12.20 -8.87
N ALA A 203 1.80 11.93 -7.91
CA ALA A 203 1.09 12.95 -7.14
C ALA A 203 1.91 13.36 -5.90
N THR A 204 2.23 14.63 -5.81
CA THR A 204 3.10 15.20 -4.77
C THR A 204 2.31 16.06 -3.77
N SER A 205 2.90 16.34 -2.60
CA SER A 205 2.22 17.09 -1.53
C SER A 205 1.91 18.55 -1.90
N ASN A 206 2.75 19.21 -2.67
CA ASN A 206 2.63 20.66 -2.94
C ASN A 206 3.10 21.11 -4.33
N GLU A 207 3.49 20.18 -5.22
CA GLU A 207 3.91 20.51 -6.60
C GLU A 207 2.97 19.91 -7.67
N GLY A 208 1.78 19.47 -7.27
CA GLY A 208 0.81 18.88 -8.17
C GLY A 208 1.21 17.48 -8.65
N VAL A 209 1.06 17.24 -9.96
CA VAL A 209 1.37 15.94 -10.58
C VAL A 209 2.57 16.07 -11.52
N ARG A 210 3.51 15.15 -11.39
CA ARG A 210 4.65 14.98 -12.28
C ARG A 210 4.45 13.72 -13.12
N ARG A 211 4.92 13.75 -14.39
CA ARG A 211 4.92 12.59 -15.30
C ARG A 211 6.35 12.26 -15.68
N ILE A 212 6.70 10.98 -15.56
CA ILE A 212 8.05 10.47 -15.80
C ILE A 212 8.01 9.43 -16.89
N ASP A 213 8.92 9.52 -17.83
CA ASP A 213 9.20 8.50 -18.84
C ASP A 213 10.16 7.46 -18.24
N THR A 214 9.83 6.14 -18.32
CA THR A 214 10.57 5.05 -17.68
C THR A 214 11.33 4.15 -18.65
#